data_d1eff07a0bcf82164969f3eaca7e354c
#
_entry.id   d1eff07a0bcf82164969f3eaca7e354c
#
_cell.length_a   1.000
_cell.length_b   1.000
_cell.length_c   1.000
_cell.angle_alpha   90.00
_cell.angle_beta   90.00
_cell.angle_gamma   90.00
#
_symmetry.space_group_name_H-M   'P 1'
#
loop_
_entity.id
_entity.type
_entity.pdbx_description
1 polymer ?
#
loop_
_entity_poly.entity_id
_entity_poly.type
_entity_poly.pdbx_seq_one_letter_code
_entity_poly.pdbx_strand_id
1 'polypeptide(L)'
;MIQRITLYHLQMPMRFTFKTAKGEVSVRDTLILRIEDVKGHVGYGECVAFVDPFYTSETVASCWNDLCDRYLPMLIGQAVQTNQIVEWLRDGTPMTVAAIENALFHVKCAQLGVNTVEYVMGQPLSDSIPMGVVIGEVPLDTIVDTVSTYVEQGCRRIKLKVSPKDGYERVSLVRQAFPHITLAADANQSYSYAEIDVVRAYNTLDLACLEEPFQIQSLEEYAAFKDDLADHWGITTPICLDESILSYEALVYAGTHQLLDVLNVKVGRLGGLQQVARAIEYCRDQGISYWIGSMVESSISKLLHVQLAALGDSYMAGDLSDSLRYFQEDLTDPYLAFTEGIMKVPRGIGLGAAIDEAVLDKYCVNRKIWTA
;
A
#
# COMPACT_ATOMS: atom_id res chain seq x y z
N MET A 1 -7.27 17.33 -23.71
CA MET A 1 -7.46 16.06 -24.44
C MET A 1 -6.22 15.20 -24.26
N ILE A 2 -6.41 13.91 -24.10
CA ILE A 2 -5.32 12.92 -24.01
C ILE A 2 -4.81 12.66 -25.42
N GLN A 3 -3.54 13.00 -25.67
CA GLN A 3 -2.90 12.87 -26.98
C GLN A 3 -2.15 11.55 -27.13
N ARG A 4 -1.52 11.10 -26.05
CA ARG A 4 -0.69 9.89 -26.05
C ARG A 4 -0.82 9.14 -24.73
N ILE A 5 -0.91 7.83 -24.84
CA ILE A 5 -0.87 6.91 -23.71
C ILE A 5 0.24 5.89 -23.98
N THR A 6 1.09 5.65 -22.99
CA THR A 6 2.10 4.61 -23.06
C THR A 6 1.96 3.73 -21.84
N LEU A 7 1.78 2.43 -22.05
CA LEU A 7 1.81 1.41 -21.02
C LEU A 7 3.14 0.67 -21.08
N TYR A 8 3.86 0.63 -19.98
CA TYR A 8 5.11 -0.09 -19.81
C TYR A 8 4.91 -1.29 -18.90
N HIS A 9 5.48 -2.42 -19.26
CA HIS A 9 5.71 -3.53 -18.35
C HIS A 9 7.20 -3.51 -17.97
N LEU A 10 7.46 -3.30 -16.70
CA LEU A 10 8.82 -3.25 -16.16
C LEU A 10 9.15 -4.53 -15.40
N GLN A 11 10.40 -4.95 -15.48
CA GLN A 11 10.99 -5.97 -14.62
C GLN A 11 12.15 -5.36 -13.83
N MET A 12 11.89 -4.98 -12.59
CA MET A 12 12.86 -4.32 -11.71
C MET A 12 13.53 -5.37 -10.81
N PRO A 13 14.84 -5.66 -10.99
CA PRO A 13 15.55 -6.60 -10.14
C PRO A 13 15.59 -6.13 -8.69
N MET A 14 15.22 -7.00 -7.77
CA MET A 14 15.29 -6.71 -6.35
C MET A 14 16.67 -7.03 -5.77
N ARG A 15 17.08 -6.28 -4.75
CA ARG A 15 18.36 -6.47 -4.04
C ARG A 15 18.39 -7.75 -3.22
N PHE A 16 17.24 -8.25 -2.84
CA PHE A 16 17.03 -9.52 -2.13
C PHE A 16 15.64 -10.06 -2.45
N THR A 17 15.46 -11.35 -2.29
CA THR A 17 14.13 -11.97 -2.44
C THR A 17 13.24 -11.56 -1.26
N PHE A 18 12.14 -10.86 -1.57
CA PHE A 18 11.13 -10.53 -0.57
C PHE A 18 10.22 -11.74 -0.36
N LYS A 19 10.14 -12.23 0.88
CA LYS A 19 9.38 -13.41 1.25
C LYS A 19 8.23 -13.08 2.19
N THR A 20 7.08 -13.66 1.91
CA THR A 20 5.90 -13.65 2.77
C THR A 20 5.42 -15.08 2.99
N ALA A 21 4.50 -15.30 3.92
CA ALA A 21 3.87 -16.61 4.12
C ALA A 21 3.16 -17.16 2.86
N LYS A 22 2.78 -16.28 1.91
CA LYS A 22 1.99 -16.63 0.71
C LYS A 22 2.79 -16.66 -0.60
N GLY A 23 4.03 -16.11 -0.63
CA GLY A 23 4.82 -16.06 -1.86
C GLY A 23 6.14 -15.32 -1.70
N GLU A 24 6.96 -15.37 -2.76
CA GLU A 24 8.25 -14.69 -2.82
C GLU A 24 8.41 -13.89 -4.12
N VAL A 25 9.13 -12.77 -4.06
CA VAL A 25 9.38 -11.88 -5.20
C VAL A 25 10.88 -11.55 -5.24
N SER A 26 11.57 -11.93 -6.33
CA SER A 26 12.99 -11.61 -6.59
C SER A 26 13.16 -10.58 -7.71
N VAL A 27 12.18 -10.48 -8.60
CA VAL A 27 12.04 -9.45 -9.62
C VAL A 27 10.66 -8.85 -9.46
N ARG A 28 10.57 -7.53 -9.38
CA ARG A 28 9.30 -6.83 -9.30
C ARG A 28 8.82 -6.52 -10.71
N ASP A 29 7.87 -7.31 -11.19
CA ASP A 29 7.07 -6.96 -12.36
C ASP A 29 6.06 -5.89 -11.96
N THR A 30 5.96 -4.80 -12.71
CA THR A 30 4.96 -3.75 -12.49
C THR A 30 4.55 -3.11 -13.80
N LEU A 31 3.34 -2.53 -13.85
CA LEU A 31 2.86 -1.82 -15.03
C LEU A 31 2.83 -0.33 -14.74
N ILE A 32 3.53 0.45 -15.56
CA ILE A 32 3.52 1.90 -15.48
C ILE A 32 2.72 2.47 -16.63
N LEU A 33 1.77 3.31 -16.29
CA LEU A 33 0.95 4.07 -17.24
C LEU A 33 1.45 5.51 -17.31
N ARG A 34 1.79 5.97 -18.52
CA ARG A 34 2.13 7.37 -18.82
C ARG A 34 1.06 7.96 -19.71
N ILE A 35 0.42 9.02 -19.29
CA ILE A 35 -0.58 9.77 -20.05
C ILE A 35 -0.03 11.16 -20.35
N GLU A 36 -0.18 11.60 -21.60
CA GLU A 36 0.23 12.93 -22.06
C GLU A 36 -0.95 13.63 -22.74
N ASP A 37 -1.19 14.88 -22.40
CA ASP A 37 -2.20 15.71 -23.01
C ASP A 37 -1.65 16.50 -24.22
N VAL A 38 -2.57 17.12 -24.98
CA VAL A 38 -2.24 17.96 -26.15
C VAL A 38 -1.40 19.20 -25.82
N LYS A 39 -1.20 19.54 -24.55
CA LYS A 39 -0.36 20.66 -24.09
C LYS A 39 0.98 20.22 -23.54
N GLY A 40 1.25 18.91 -23.56
CA GLY A 40 2.49 18.32 -23.06
C GLY A 40 2.53 18.09 -21.54
N HIS A 41 1.40 18.20 -20.82
CA HIS A 41 1.37 17.77 -19.42
C HIS A 41 1.37 16.23 -19.36
N VAL A 42 2.20 15.69 -18.50
CA VAL A 42 2.40 14.24 -18.33
C VAL A 42 1.97 13.82 -16.93
N GLY A 43 1.33 12.67 -16.85
CA GLY A 43 0.99 12.01 -15.60
C GLY A 43 1.33 10.53 -15.64
N TYR A 44 1.69 9.99 -14.48
CA TYR A 44 2.07 8.59 -14.29
C TYR A 44 1.16 7.95 -13.26
N GLY A 45 0.86 6.67 -13.46
CA GLY A 45 0.20 5.79 -12.51
C GLY A 45 0.83 4.41 -12.58
N GLU A 46 0.72 3.65 -11.52
CA GLU A 46 1.30 2.31 -11.41
C GLU A 46 0.22 1.31 -11.03
N CYS A 47 0.16 0.19 -11.77
CA CYS A 47 -0.58 -1.01 -11.39
C CYS A 47 0.36 -1.92 -10.63
N VAL A 48 0.08 -2.12 -9.35
CA VAL A 48 0.98 -2.80 -8.40
C VAL A 48 0.68 -4.31 -8.27
N ALA A 49 -0.05 -4.90 -9.21
CA ALA A 49 -0.31 -6.33 -9.23
C ALA A 49 0.99 -7.16 -9.23
N PHE A 50 0.91 -8.38 -8.70
CA PHE A 50 2.01 -9.34 -8.77
C PHE A 50 1.86 -10.26 -9.98
N VAL A 51 2.91 -11.01 -10.32
CA VAL A 51 2.85 -12.01 -11.39
C VAL A 51 1.85 -13.12 -11.03
N ASP A 52 1.93 -13.58 -9.78
CA ASP A 52 1.08 -14.63 -9.23
C ASP A 52 -0.01 -14.04 -8.31
N PRO A 53 -1.22 -14.65 -8.25
CA PRO A 53 -2.36 -14.14 -7.50
C PRO A 53 -2.32 -14.51 -6.01
N PHE A 54 -1.16 -14.35 -5.34
CA PHE A 54 -1.02 -14.72 -3.93
C PHE A 54 -1.55 -13.66 -2.95
N TYR A 55 -1.60 -12.39 -3.37
CA TYR A 55 -2.08 -11.30 -2.54
C TYR A 55 -3.55 -10.95 -2.84
N THR A 56 -3.86 -10.73 -4.12
CA THR A 56 -5.23 -10.58 -4.64
C THR A 56 -5.38 -11.45 -5.89
N SER A 57 -6.59 -11.55 -6.45
CA SER A 57 -6.84 -12.27 -7.70
C SER A 57 -6.24 -11.57 -8.94
N GLU A 58 -5.86 -10.28 -8.83
CA GLU A 58 -5.25 -9.53 -9.91
C GLU A 58 -3.82 -9.99 -10.15
N THR A 59 -3.45 -10.10 -11.42
CA THR A 59 -2.08 -10.39 -11.86
C THR A 59 -1.60 -9.36 -12.87
N VAL A 60 -0.28 -9.24 -13.03
CA VAL A 60 0.31 -8.39 -14.09
C VAL A 60 -0.29 -8.71 -15.45
N ALA A 61 -0.49 -9.99 -15.76
CA ALA A 61 -1.06 -10.42 -17.05
C ALA A 61 -2.53 -10.02 -17.21
N SER A 62 -3.37 -10.23 -16.19
CA SER A 62 -4.79 -9.84 -16.26
C SER A 62 -4.93 -8.32 -16.37
N CYS A 63 -4.19 -7.55 -15.56
CA CYS A 63 -4.22 -6.09 -15.60
C CYS A 63 -3.68 -5.54 -16.93
N TRP A 64 -2.61 -6.13 -17.49
CA TRP A 64 -2.11 -5.76 -18.82
C TRP A 64 -3.18 -5.92 -19.91
N ASN A 65 -3.89 -7.06 -19.91
CA ASN A 65 -4.95 -7.31 -20.91
C ASN A 65 -6.11 -6.33 -20.73
N ASP A 66 -6.60 -6.11 -19.51
CA ASP A 66 -7.67 -5.17 -19.23
C ASP A 66 -7.30 -3.74 -19.63
N LEU A 67 -6.10 -3.30 -19.31
CA LEU A 67 -5.58 -1.99 -19.72
C LEU A 67 -5.53 -1.89 -21.26
N CYS A 68 -4.93 -2.88 -21.94
CA CYS A 68 -4.69 -2.84 -23.37
C CYS A 68 -5.96 -2.95 -24.23
N ASP A 69 -6.88 -3.81 -23.84
CA ASP A 69 -7.98 -4.21 -24.70
C ASP A 69 -9.29 -3.49 -24.36
N ARG A 70 -9.40 -3.01 -23.12
CA ARG A 70 -10.65 -2.39 -22.64
C ARG A 70 -10.48 -0.91 -22.34
N TYR A 71 -9.58 -0.50 -21.45
CA TYR A 71 -9.61 0.85 -20.89
C TYR A 71 -8.81 1.88 -21.67
N LEU A 72 -7.56 1.61 -22.04
CA LEU A 72 -6.69 2.61 -22.64
C LEU A 72 -7.13 3.05 -24.02
N PRO A 73 -7.67 2.16 -24.91
CA PRO A 73 -8.24 2.59 -26.18
C PRO A 73 -9.42 3.58 -26.04
N MET A 74 -10.19 3.48 -24.95
CA MET A 74 -11.33 4.36 -24.70
C MET A 74 -10.92 5.77 -24.24
N LEU A 75 -9.74 5.89 -23.62
CA LEU A 75 -9.27 7.14 -23.04
C LEU A 75 -8.61 8.06 -24.07
N ILE A 76 -8.05 7.50 -25.15
CA ILE A 76 -7.34 8.30 -26.16
C ILE A 76 -8.29 9.30 -26.84
N GLY A 77 -7.87 10.54 -27.01
CA GLY A 77 -8.69 11.62 -27.54
C GLY A 77 -9.74 12.20 -26.59
N GLN A 78 -9.92 11.61 -25.39
CA GLN A 78 -10.87 12.13 -24.39
C GLN A 78 -10.29 13.33 -23.63
N ALA A 79 -11.17 14.12 -23.02
CA ALA A 79 -10.74 15.14 -22.07
C ALA A 79 -10.16 14.49 -20.81
N VAL A 80 -9.18 15.16 -20.19
CA VAL A 80 -8.68 14.74 -18.85
C VAL A 80 -9.75 15.12 -17.83
N GLN A 81 -10.58 14.17 -17.46
CA GLN A 81 -11.68 14.33 -16.49
C GLN A 81 -11.44 13.38 -15.32
N THR A 82 -11.45 13.91 -14.10
CA THR A 82 -11.27 13.10 -12.87
C THR A 82 -12.58 12.77 -12.18
N ASN A 83 -13.64 13.52 -12.43
CA ASN A 83 -14.96 13.34 -11.80
C ASN A 83 -15.81 12.21 -12.40
N GLN A 84 -15.46 11.70 -13.57
CA GLN A 84 -16.17 10.60 -14.25
C GLN A 84 -15.39 9.28 -14.25
N ILE A 85 -14.19 9.25 -13.67
CA ILE A 85 -13.32 8.06 -13.67
C ILE A 85 -14.01 6.87 -13.03
N VAL A 86 -14.65 7.05 -11.89
CA VAL A 86 -15.33 5.98 -11.16
C VAL A 86 -16.43 5.32 -12.00
N GLU A 87 -17.16 6.11 -12.79
CA GLU A 87 -18.22 5.58 -13.67
C GLU A 87 -17.65 4.79 -14.86
N TRP A 88 -16.57 5.30 -15.47
CA TRP A 88 -15.94 4.64 -16.63
C TRP A 88 -15.23 3.35 -16.25
N LEU A 89 -14.68 3.29 -15.02
CA LEU A 89 -13.89 2.17 -14.52
C LEU A 89 -14.64 1.30 -13.50
N ARG A 90 -15.95 1.46 -13.39
CA ARG A 90 -16.82 0.79 -12.40
C ARG A 90 -16.63 -0.72 -12.32
N ASP A 91 -16.41 -1.39 -13.48
CA ASP A 91 -16.23 -2.83 -13.55
C ASP A 91 -14.74 -3.23 -13.59
N GLY A 92 -13.82 -2.29 -13.35
CA GLY A 92 -12.39 -2.54 -13.33
C GLY A 92 -11.93 -3.11 -11.99
N THR A 93 -10.89 -3.91 -12.05
CA THR A 93 -10.25 -4.40 -10.83
C THR A 93 -9.44 -3.29 -10.14
N PRO A 94 -9.32 -3.30 -8.81
CA PRO A 94 -8.77 -2.18 -8.05
C PRO A 94 -7.40 -1.66 -8.53
N MET A 95 -6.44 -2.54 -8.78
CA MET A 95 -5.09 -2.12 -9.17
C MET A 95 -5.04 -1.58 -10.60
N THR A 96 -5.87 -2.12 -11.50
CA THR A 96 -6.06 -1.58 -12.86
C THR A 96 -6.67 -0.18 -12.81
N VAL A 97 -7.72 0.00 -12.01
CA VAL A 97 -8.40 1.29 -11.80
C VAL A 97 -7.44 2.32 -11.21
N ALA A 98 -6.69 1.94 -10.16
CA ALA A 98 -5.72 2.81 -9.51
C ALA A 98 -4.66 3.34 -10.48
N ALA A 99 -4.13 2.50 -11.37
CA ALA A 99 -3.14 2.94 -12.37
C ALA A 99 -3.69 4.04 -13.27
N ILE A 100 -4.91 3.89 -13.77
CA ILE A 100 -5.55 4.88 -14.66
C ILE A 100 -5.90 6.14 -13.89
N GLU A 101 -6.55 5.99 -12.74
CA GLU A 101 -6.99 7.11 -11.92
C GLU A 101 -5.82 7.98 -11.47
N ASN A 102 -4.77 7.37 -10.92
CA ASN A 102 -3.59 8.10 -10.44
C ASN A 102 -2.89 8.85 -11.59
N ALA A 103 -2.76 8.23 -12.78
CA ALA A 103 -2.20 8.90 -13.95
C ALA A 103 -3.04 10.11 -14.40
N LEU A 104 -4.37 9.99 -14.42
CA LEU A 104 -5.28 11.08 -14.80
C LEU A 104 -5.26 12.22 -13.78
N PHE A 105 -5.25 11.91 -12.46
CA PHE A 105 -5.09 12.93 -11.42
C PHE A 105 -3.74 13.63 -11.52
N HIS A 106 -2.67 12.89 -11.80
CA HIS A 106 -1.35 13.48 -11.98
C HIS A 106 -1.33 14.46 -13.17
N VAL A 107 -1.87 14.08 -14.35
CA VAL A 107 -2.03 15.02 -15.49
C VAL A 107 -2.86 16.24 -15.09
N LYS A 108 -4.00 16.01 -14.42
CA LYS A 108 -4.88 17.11 -13.98
C LYS A 108 -4.17 18.08 -13.05
N CYS A 109 -3.43 17.56 -12.08
CA CYS A 109 -2.69 18.38 -11.13
C CYS A 109 -1.50 19.10 -11.78
N ALA A 110 -0.83 18.47 -12.77
CA ALA A 110 0.15 19.13 -13.60
C ALA A 110 -0.45 20.32 -14.39
N GLN A 111 -1.66 20.18 -14.93
CA GLN A 111 -2.39 21.28 -15.59
C GLN A 111 -2.74 22.42 -14.63
N LEU A 112 -3.01 22.11 -13.35
CA LEU A 112 -3.41 23.09 -12.33
C LEU A 112 -2.21 23.69 -11.59
N GLY A 113 -1.02 23.11 -11.70
CA GLY A 113 0.17 23.53 -10.97
C GLY A 113 0.11 23.18 -9.47
N VAL A 114 -0.55 22.08 -9.08
CA VAL A 114 -0.76 21.67 -7.68
C VAL A 114 -0.23 20.26 -7.43
N ASN A 115 -0.05 19.90 -6.15
CA ASN A 115 0.28 18.53 -5.74
C ASN A 115 -0.95 17.61 -5.85
N THR A 116 -0.74 16.35 -6.26
CA THR A 116 -1.83 15.41 -6.50
C THR A 116 -2.55 15.00 -5.23
N VAL A 117 -1.83 14.65 -4.16
CA VAL A 117 -2.46 14.20 -2.91
C VAL A 117 -3.12 15.39 -2.19
N GLU A 118 -2.46 16.56 -2.12
CA GLU A 118 -3.10 17.76 -1.55
C GLU A 118 -4.39 18.13 -2.28
N TYR A 119 -4.41 17.99 -3.62
CA TYR A 119 -5.61 18.28 -4.41
C TYR A 119 -6.76 17.30 -4.12
N VAL A 120 -6.46 16.00 -4.07
CA VAL A 120 -7.50 14.97 -3.84
C VAL A 120 -7.99 14.97 -2.40
N MET A 121 -7.08 15.13 -1.43
CA MET A 121 -7.41 15.11 0.00
C MET A 121 -7.93 16.45 0.52
N GLY A 122 -7.76 17.55 -0.24
CA GLY A 122 -8.23 18.88 0.15
C GLY A 122 -7.53 19.46 1.37
N GLN A 123 -6.36 18.95 1.75
CA GLN A 123 -5.60 19.39 2.92
C GLN A 123 -4.09 19.40 2.65
N PRO A 124 -3.32 20.29 3.33
CA PRO A 124 -1.87 20.34 3.16
C PRO A 124 -1.17 19.14 3.79
N LEU A 125 0.00 18.82 3.28
CA LEU A 125 0.87 17.77 3.78
C LEU A 125 1.87 18.29 4.80
N SER A 126 2.25 17.47 5.78
CA SER A 126 3.40 17.67 6.64
C SER A 126 4.71 17.61 5.84
N ASP A 127 5.77 18.27 6.34
CA ASP A 127 7.07 18.34 5.65
C ASP A 127 7.84 17.03 5.68
N SER A 128 7.50 16.13 6.61
CA SER A 128 8.21 14.86 6.83
C SER A 128 7.32 13.79 7.44
N ILE A 129 7.75 12.54 7.28
CA ILE A 129 7.14 11.36 7.89
C ILE A 129 8.17 10.56 8.68
N PRO A 130 7.76 9.86 9.76
CA PRO A 130 8.62 8.97 10.54
C PRO A 130 8.83 7.63 9.84
N MET A 131 9.96 6.99 10.14
CA MET A 131 10.33 5.68 9.62
C MET A 131 9.59 4.55 10.35
N GLY A 132 8.92 3.70 9.58
CA GLY A 132 8.44 2.38 9.99
C GLY A 132 9.09 1.28 9.16
N VAL A 133 9.34 0.12 9.76
CA VAL A 133 10.00 -1.00 9.08
C VAL A 133 9.21 -2.29 9.25
N VAL A 134 9.11 -3.05 8.16
CA VAL A 134 8.63 -4.45 8.17
C VAL A 134 9.82 -5.37 8.22
N ILE A 135 9.82 -6.29 9.18
CA ILE A 135 10.81 -7.37 9.31
C ILE A 135 10.11 -8.68 8.97
N GLY A 136 10.62 -9.35 7.94
CA GLY A 136 10.15 -10.66 7.51
C GLY A 136 10.53 -11.78 8.49
N GLU A 137 10.42 -13.01 8.03
CA GLU A 137 10.85 -14.17 8.80
C GLU A 137 12.39 -14.22 8.88
N VAL A 138 12.93 -13.73 10.00
CA VAL A 138 14.33 -13.89 10.38
C VAL A 138 14.44 -14.90 11.54
N PRO A 139 15.57 -15.59 11.74
CA PRO A 139 15.75 -16.50 12.88
C PRO A 139 15.51 -15.80 14.22
N LEU A 140 14.95 -16.53 15.20
CA LEU A 140 14.65 -15.97 16.53
C LEU A 140 15.89 -15.44 17.26
N ASP A 141 17.01 -16.10 17.08
CA ASP A 141 18.30 -15.72 17.71
C ASP A 141 18.90 -14.43 17.13
N THR A 142 18.45 -13.98 15.96
CA THR A 142 18.94 -12.76 15.29
C THR A 142 17.91 -11.62 15.26
N ILE A 143 16.67 -11.88 15.70
CA ILE A 143 15.59 -10.89 15.54
C ILE A 143 15.84 -9.61 16.32
N VAL A 144 16.37 -9.72 17.55
CA VAL A 144 16.66 -8.56 18.42
C VAL A 144 17.75 -7.69 17.80
N ASP A 145 18.83 -8.30 17.29
CA ASP A 145 19.91 -7.56 16.61
C ASP A 145 19.42 -6.90 15.32
N THR A 146 18.55 -7.60 14.58
CA THR A 146 17.92 -7.05 13.38
C THR A 146 17.10 -5.80 13.70
N VAL A 147 16.26 -5.86 14.74
CA VAL A 147 15.47 -4.72 15.22
C VAL A 147 16.37 -3.59 15.71
N SER A 148 17.44 -3.90 16.48
CA SER A 148 18.39 -2.89 16.99
C SER A 148 18.97 -2.03 15.86
N THR A 149 19.35 -2.67 14.75
CA THR A 149 19.88 -1.97 13.58
C THR A 149 18.94 -0.88 13.06
N TYR A 150 17.62 -1.14 13.02
CA TYR A 150 16.64 -0.16 12.57
C TYR A 150 16.32 0.89 13.64
N VAL A 151 16.29 0.50 14.92
CA VAL A 151 16.08 1.44 16.03
C VAL A 151 17.22 2.45 16.09
N GLU A 152 18.46 2.02 15.88
CA GLU A 152 19.65 2.88 15.80
C GLU A 152 19.59 3.87 14.62
N GLN A 153 18.90 3.50 13.52
CA GLN A 153 18.64 4.37 12.37
C GLN A 153 17.48 5.36 12.64
N GLY A 154 16.87 5.35 13.82
CA GLY A 154 15.77 6.24 14.19
C GLY A 154 14.38 5.71 13.84
N CYS A 155 14.24 4.41 13.55
CA CYS A 155 12.94 3.80 13.29
C CYS A 155 11.97 3.99 14.46
N ARG A 156 10.74 4.39 14.16
CA ARG A 156 9.70 4.68 15.16
C ARG A 156 8.71 3.53 15.35
N ARG A 157 8.56 2.67 14.35
CA ARG A 157 7.65 1.53 14.40
C ARG A 157 8.27 0.31 13.72
N ILE A 158 8.20 -0.83 14.40
CA ILE A 158 8.57 -2.15 13.87
C ILE A 158 7.30 -2.96 13.62
N LYS A 159 7.16 -3.57 12.43
CA LYS A 159 6.15 -4.59 12.13
C LYS A 159 6.84 -5.93 11.91
N LEU A 160 6.42 -6.95 12.63
CA LEU A 160 6.97 -8.31 12.55
C LEU A 160 6.01 -9.22 11.79
N LYS A 161 6.51 -9.99 10.83
CA LYS A 161 5.76 -11.10 10.26
C LYS A 161 5.67 -12.22 11.29
N VAL A 162 4.46 -12.72 11.52
CA VAL A 162 4.16 -13.73 12.54
C VAL A 162 3.35 -14.88 11.94
N SER A 163 3.47 -16.04 12.57
CA SER A 163 2.69 -17.23 12.21
C SER A 163 2.44 -18.08 13.45
N PRO A 164 1.56 -19.10 13.41
CA PRO A 164 1.34 -20.00 14.54
C PRO A 164 2.59 -20.69 15.08
N LYS A 165 3.64 -20.80 14.28
CA LYS A 165 4.86 -21.52 14.61
C LYS A 165 5.65 -20.88 15.77
N ASP A 166 5.93 -19.59 15.66
CA ASP A 166 6.81 -18.86 16.60
C ASP A 166 6.44 -17.38 16.79
N GLY A 167 5.28 -16.97 16.26
CA GLY A 167 4.90 -15.55 16.20
C GLY A 167 4.84 -14.87 17.57
N TYR A 168 4.22 -15.50 18.56
CA TYR A 168 4.15 -14.96 19.92
C TYR A 168 5.55 -14.81 20.55
N GLU A 169 6.40 -15.82 20.43
CA GLU A 169 7.78 -15.79 20.95
C GLU A 169 8.59 -14.69 20.29
N ARG A 170 8.49 -14.57 18.97
CA ARG A 170 9.14 -13.53 18.16
C ARG A 170 8.81 -12.12 18.64
N VAL A 171 7.52 -11.84 18.82
CA VAL A 171 7.04 -10.54 19.32
C VAL A 171 7.47 -10.31 20.77
N SER A 172 7.38 -11.34 21.62
CA SER A 172 7.78 -11.28 23.03
C SER A 172 9.26 -10.92 23.19
N LEU A 173 10.16 -11.55 22.42
CA LEU A 173 11.59 -11.24 22.43
C LEU A 173 11.85 -9.77 22.07
N VAL A 174 11.22 -9.27 21.03
CA VAL A 174 11.37 -7.87 20.61
C VAL A 174 10.78 -6.92 21.64
N ARG A 175 9.59 -7.20 22.18
CA ARG A 175 8.98 -6.36 23.24
C ARG A 175 9.83 -6.29 24.50
N GLN A 176 10.45 -7.41 24.92
CA GLN A 176 11.35 -7.43 26.07
C GLN A 176 12.61 -6.58 25.83
N ALA A 177 13.19 -6.66 24.63
CA ALA A 177 14.38 -5.89 24.27
C ALA A 177 14.09 -4.40 24.06
N PHE A 178 12.91 -4.06 23.52
CA PHE A 178 12.49 -2.70 23.16
C PHE A 178 11.12 -2.36 23.77
N PRO A 179 11.04 -2.08 25.07
CA PRO A 179 9.75 -1.93 25.79
C PRO A 179 8.88 -0.78 25.29
N HIS A 180 9.48 0.25 24.65
CA HIS A 180 8.78 1.50 24.26
C HIS A 180 8.65 1.70 22.76
N ILE A 181 9.15 0.77 21.93
CA ILE A 181 8.98 0.88 20.48
C ILE A 181 7.52 0.63 20.09
N THR A 182 6.99 1.39 19.15
CA THR A 182 5.70 1.03 18.53
C THR A 182 5.87 -0.28 17.78
N LEU A 183 5.16 -1.33 18.21
CA LEU A 183 5.28 -2.67 17.69
C LEU A 183 3.94 -3.12 17.12
N ALA A 184 3.95 -3.61 15.89
CA ALA A 184 2.82 -4.23 15.22
C ALA A 184 3.22 -5.66 14.78
N ALA A 185 2.25 -6.52 14.63
CA ALA A 185 2.46 -7.86 14.09
C ALA A 185 1.53 -8.09 12.90
N ASP A 186 1.99 -8.84 11.90
CA ASP A 186 1.24 -9.13 10.68
C ASP A 186 1.26 -10.63 10.42
N ALA A 187 0.10 -11.25 10.52
CA ALA A 187 -0.07 -12.69 10.40
C ALA A 187 -0.42 -13.16 8.98
N ASN A 188 -0.76 -12.26 8.06
CA ASN A 188 -1.16 -12.59 6.69
C ASN A 188 -2.16 -13.76 6.62
N GLN A 189 -3.17 -13.76 7.51
CA GLN A 189 -4.21 -14.77 7.61
C GLN A 189 -3.69 -16.18 7.93
N SER A 190 -2.63 -16.29 8.75
CA SER A 190 -2.01 -17.58 9.02
C SER A 190 -2.67 -18.38 10.15
N TYR A 191 -3.49 -17.75 11.01
CA TYR A 191 -4.20 -18.42 12.09
C TYR A 191 -5.58 -18.91 11.63
N SER A 192 -5.95 -20.12 11.99
CA SER A 192 -7.33 -20.60 11.91
C SER A 192 -8.15 -20.04 13.08
N TYR A 193 -9.49 -20.05 12.96
CA TYR A 193 -10.37 -19.65 14.05
C TYR A 193 -10.22 -20.54 15.31
N ALA A 194 -9.81 -21.81 15.14
CA ALA A 194 -9.54 -22.70 16.27
C ALA A 194 -8.34 -22.27 17.11
N GLU A 195 -7.48 -21.39 16.58
CA GLU A 195 -6.27 -20.89 17.26
C GLU A 195 -6.51 -19.53 17.97
N ILE A 196 -7.77 -19.16 18.21
CA ILE A 196 -8.14 -17.91 18.85
C ILE A 196 -7.43 -17.65 20.17
N ASP A 197 -7.17 -18.68 20.96
CA ASP A 197 -6.44 -18.53 22.25
C ASP A 197 -4.97 -18.14 22.05
N VAL A 198 -4.34 -18.56 20.95
CA VAL A 198 -3.00 -18.10 20.56
C VAL A 198 -3.06 -16.62 20.16
N VAL A 199 -4.08 -16.23 19.42
CA VAL A 199 -4.29 -14.81 19.05
C VAL A 199 -4.57 -13.95 20.28
N ARG A 200 -5.37 -14.42 21.22
CA ARG A 200 -5.60 -13.72 22.51
C ARG A 200 -4.32 -13.52 23.34
N ALA A 201 -3.35 -14.42 23.23
CA ALA A 201 -2.10 -14.25 23.96
C ALA A 201 -1.36 -12.96 23.60
N TYR A 202 -1.52 -12.45 22.36
CA TYR A 202 -0.92 -11.18 21.93
C TYR A 202 -1.41 -9.98 22.74
N ASN A 203 -2.56 -10.06 23.45
CA ASN A 203 -3.03 -9.01 24.35
C ASN A 203 -2.01 -8.59 25.40
N THR A 204 -1.07 -9.47 25.73
CA THR A 204 -0.03 -9.21 26.77
C THR A 204 1.19 -8.47 26.23
N LEU A 205 1.26 -8.22 24.91
CA LEU A 205 2.48 -7.74 24.24
C LEU A 205 2.41 -6.26 23.83
N ASP A 206 1.35 -5.53 24.23
CA ASP A 206 1.17 -4.09 23.96
C ASP A 206 1.43 -3.73 22.47
N LEU A 207 0.77 -4.46 21.56
CA LEU A 207 0.83 -4.19 20.14
C LEU A 207 -0.03 -2.99 19.75
N ALA A 208 0.48 -2.16 18.84
CA ALA A 208 -0.33 -1.14 18.19
C ALA A 208 -1.46 -1.77 17.36
N CYS A 209 -1.18 -2.89 16.70
CA CYS A 209 -2.21 -3.73 16.07
C CYS A 209 -1.67 -5.13 15.76
N LEU A 210 -2.59 -6.09 15.59
CA LEU A 210 -2.37 -7.38 14.97
C LEU A 210 -3.08 -7.40 13.62
N GLU A 211 -2.31 -7.45 12.53
CA GLU A 211 -2.80 -7.36 11.16
C GLU A 211 -3.13 -8.75 10.62
N GLU A 212 -4.32 -8.85 10.00
CA GLU A 212 -4.84 -10.05 9.33
C GLU A 212 -4.58 -11.34 10.11
N PRO A 213 -5.08 -11.48 11.36
CA PRO A 213 -4.76 -12.66 12.16
C PRO A 213 -5.34 -13.94 11.57
N PHE A 214 -6.60 -13.93 11.15
CA PHE A 214 -7.35 -15.12 10.80
C PHE A 214 -7.43 -15.39 9.30
N GLN A 215 -7.61 -16.66 8.94
CA GLN A 215 -7.94 -17.12 7.59
C GLN A 215 -9.39 -16.75 7.27
N ILE A 216 -9.61 -15.53 6.77
CA ILE A 216 -10.93 -14.99 6.45
C ILE A 216 -11.33 -15.44 5.03
N GLN A 217 -12.42 -16.20 4.89
CA GLN A 217 -12.98 -16.59 3.59
C GLN A 217 -13.86 -15.48 3.01
N SER A 218 -14.65 -14.85 3.88
CA SER A 218 -15.41 -13.63 3.58
C SER A 218 -15.61 -12.81 4.86
N LEU A 219 -15.90 -11.52 4.69
CA LEU A 219 -16.21 -10.66 5.85
C LEU A 219 -17.47 -11.09 6.58
N GLU A 220 -18.45 -11.70 5.89
CA GLU A 220 -19.67 -12.25 6.46
C GLU A 220 -19.37 -13.45 7.38
N GLU A 221 -18.47 -14.34 6.93
CA GLU A 221 -18.01 -15.46 7.76
C GLU A 221 -17.26 -14.98 8.99
N TYR A 222 -16.38 -13.97 8.83
CA TYR A 222 -15.65 -13.39 9.96
C TYR A 222 -16.59 -12.70 10.95
N ALA A 223 -17.61 -12.00 10.47
CA ALA A 223 -18.65 -11.40 11.32
C ALA A 223 -19.40 -12.48 12.11
N ALA A 224 -19.85 -13.55 11.44
CA ALA A 224 -20.52 -14.67 12.10
C ALA A 224 -19.64 -15.34 13.16
N PHE A 225 -18.35 -15.56 12.87
CA PHE A 225 -17.40 -16.10 13.84
C PHE A 225 -17.25 -15.21 15.07
N LYS A 226 -17.17 -13.89 14.87
CA LYS A 226 -17.07 -12.94 15.98
C LYS A 226 -18.35 -12.90 16.80
N ASP A 227 -19.52 -12.91 16.14
CA ASP A 227 -20.84 -12.89 16.78
C ASP A 227 -21.08 -14.18 17.58
N ASP A 228 -20.68 -15.35 17.07
CA ASP A 228 -20.78 -16.63 17.76
C ASP A 228 -20.00 -16.66 19.09
N LEU A 229 -18.89 -15.93 19.15
CA LEU A 229 -18.10 -15.80 20.37
C LEU A 229 -18.69 -14.76 21.34
N ALA A 230 -19.44 -13.78 20.86
CA ALA A 230 -20.06 -12.71 21.65
C ALA A 230 -19.10 -12.16 22.74
N ASP A 231 -19.50 -12.25 24.02
CA ASP A 231 -18.70 -11.80 25.17
C ASP A 231 -17.38 -12.59 25.35
N HIS A 232 -17.20 -13.70 24.66
CA HIS A 232 -16.00 -14.53 24.70
C HIS A 232 -14.98 -14.17 23.60
N TRP A 233 -15.16 -13.09 22.85
CA TRP A 233 -14.17 -12.62 21.87
C TRP A 233 -12.78 -12.49 22.47
N GLY A 234 -12.65 -11.77 23.58
CA GLY A 234 -11.46 -11.72 24.44
C GLY A 234 -10.17 -11.19 23.78
N ILE A 235 -10.20 -10.76 22.52
CA ILE A 235 -9.07 -10.08 21.86
C ILE A 235 -9.19 -8.59 22.15
N THR A 236 -8.17 -8.02 22.81
CA THR A 236 -8.08 -6.58 23.16
C THR A 236 -6.97 -5.88 22.36
N THR A 237 -6.06 -6.63 21.73
CA THR A 237 -5.12 -6.09 20.76
C THR A 237 -5.92 -5.55 19.56
N PRO A 238 -5.71 -4.30 19.13
CA PRO A 238 -6.41 -3.76 17.97
C PRO A 238 -6.21 -4.63 16.73
N ILE A 239 -7.31 -5.00 16.06
CA ILE A 239 -7.28 -5.77 14.81
C ILE A 239 -7.14 -4.83 13.63
N CYS A 240 -6.12 -5.07 12.81
CA CYS A 240 -5.92 -4.38 11.55
C CYS A 240 -6.31 -5.27 10.38
N LEU A 241 -7.08 -4.75 9.42
CA LEU A 241 -7.38 -5.43 8.17
C LEU A 241 -6.62 -4.80 6.99
N ASP A 242 -6.11 -5.65 6.11
CA ASP A 242 -5.34 -5.34 4.91
C ASP A 242 -5.98 -6.02 3.68
N GLU A 243 -5.54 -7.21 3.32
CA GLU A 243 -5.99 -7.95 2.13
C GLU A 243 -7.46 -8.39 2.20
N SER A 244 -8.10 -8.36 3.35
CA SER A 244 -9.55 -8.62 3.50
C SER A 244 -10.42 -7.42 3.05
N ILE A 245 -9.85 -6.21 2.91
CA ILE A 245 -10.56 -5.00 2.51
C ILE A 245 -10.14 -4.60 1.10
N LEU A 246 -10.91 -5.04 0.10
CA LEU A 246 -10.60 -4.81 -1.32
C LEU A 246 -11.44 -3.68 -1.95
N SER A 247 -12.36 -3.09 -1.20
CA SER A 247 -13.20 -1.98 -1.69
C SER A 247 -13.68 -1.10 -0.54
N TYR A 248 -14.21 0.08 -0.90
CA TYR A 248 -14.87 0.95 0.07
C TYR A 248 -16.10 0.27 0.72
N GLU A 249 -16.87 -0.48 -0.05
CA GLU A 249 -18.05 -1.21 0.44
C GLU A 249 -17.65 -2.31 1.45
N ALA A 250 -16.54 -3.01 1.21
CA ALA A 250 -15.96 -3.97 2.15
C ALA A 250 -15.54 -3.29 3.47
N LEU A 251 -14.93 -2.10 3.38
CA LEU A 251 -14.59 -1.30 4.58
C LEU A 251 -15.84 -0.89 5.37
N VAL A 252 -16.86 -0.41 4.69
CA VAL A 252 -18.14 -0.01 5.35
C VAL A 252 -18.78 -1.21 6.03
N TYR A 253 -18.80 -2.37 5.36
CA TYR A 253 -19.30 -3.61 5.97
C TYR A 253 -18.49 -3.97 7.22
N ALA A 254 -17.17 -4.03 7.11
CA ALA A 254 -16.30 -4.38 8.22
C ALA A 254 -16.41 -3.39 9.41
N GLY A 255 -16.50 -2.09 9.13
CA GLY A 255 -16.70 -1.07 10.17
C GLY A 255 -18.07 -1.20 10.87
N THR A 256 -19.14 -1.42 10.09
CA THR A 256 -20.50 -1.61 10.62
C THR A 256 -20.60 -2.82 11.56
N HIS A 257 -19.88 -3.91 11.22
CA HIS A 257 -19.82 -5.12 12.05
C HIS A 257 -18.65 -5.12 13.05
N GLN A 258 -17.94 -3.98 13.19
CA GLN A 258 -16.82 -3.82 14.13
C GLN A 258 -15.74 -4.91 13.97
N LEU A 259 -15.43 -5.29 12.73
CA LEU A 259 -14.46 -6.33 12.43
C LEU A 259 -13.01 -5.85 12.47
N LEU A 260 -12.80 -4.51 12.47
CA LEU A 260 -11.48 -3.89 12.52
C LEU A 260 -11.47 -2.69 13.47
N ASP A 261 -10.32 -2.45 14.07
CA ASP A 261 -9.99 -1.24 14.82
C ASP A 261 -9.07 -0.33 13.99
N VAL A 262 -8.34 -0.92 13.05
CA VAL A 262 -7.32 -0.25 12.24
C VAL A 262 -7.42 -0.70 10.78
N LEU A 263 -7.31 0.23 9.84
CA LEU A 263 -7.21 -0.05 8.40
C LEU A 263 -5.78 0.14 7.92
N ASN A 264 -5.22 -0.86 7.24
CA ASN A 264 -4.02 -0.68 6.42
C ASN A 264 -4.43 -0.11 5.06
N VAL A 265 -4.03 1.12 4.76
CA VAL A 265 -4.39 1.82 3.51
C VAL A 265 -3.33 1.60 2.45
N LYS A 266 -3.74 1.08 1.28
CA LYS A 266 -2.88 0.91 0.09
C LYS A 266 -3.63 1.39 -1.14
N VAL A 267 -3.06 2.37 -1.86
CA VAL A 267 -3.73 3.04 -2.99
C VAL A 267 -4.13 2.05 -4.08
N GLY A 268 -3.23 1.14 -4.46
CA GLY A 268 -3.50 0.14 -5.50
C GLY A 268 -4.62 -0.83 -5.10
N ARG A 269 -4.57 -1.36 -3.87
CA ARG A 269 -5.58 -2.32 -3.39
C ARG A 269 -6.98 -1.72 -3.29
N LEU A 270 -7.09 -0.45 -2.88
CA LEU A 270 -8.39 0.22 -2.72
C LEU A 270 -8.93 0.83 -4.02
N GLY A 271 -8.17 0.79 -5.13
CA GLY A 271 -8.65 1.23 -6.43
C GLY A 271 -8.41 2.71 -6.74
N GLY A 272 -7.39 3.34 -6.13
CA GLY A 272 -6.97 4.70 -6.46
C GLY A 272 -7.17 5.71 -5.34
N LEU A 273 -6.74 6.95 -5.59
CA LEU A 273 -6.73 8.03 -4.60
C LEU A 273 -8.13 8.46 -4.14
N GLN A 274 -9.14 8.43 -5.01
CA GLN A 274 -10.51 8.80 -4.62
C GLN A 274 -11.09 7.79 -3.63
N GLN A 275 -10.87 6.49 -3.87
CA GLN A 275 -11.33 5.46 -2.95
C GLN A 275 -10.57 5.53 -1.62
N VAL A 276 -9.27 5.84 -1.66
CA VAL A 276 -8.48 6.09 -0.45
C VAL A 276 -9.01 7.30 0.31
N ALA A 277 -9.33 8.40 -0.36
CA ALA A 277 -9.91 9.58 0.30
C ALA A 277 -11.22 9.25 1.01
N ARG A 278 -12.14 8.53 0.34
CA ARG A 278 -13.40 8.05 0.93
C ARG A 278 -13.16 7.11 2.11
N ALA A 279 -12.18 6.20 1.98
CA ALA A 279 -11.84 5.26 3.05
C ALA A 279 -11.28 5.96 4.29
N ILE A 280 -10.38 6.94 4.11
CA ILE A 280 -9.81 7.73 5.21
C ILE A 280 -10.90 8.58 5.87
N GLU A 281 -11.79 9.23 5.10
CA GLU A 281 -12.91 9.99 5.62
C GLU A 281 -13.84 9.10 6.45
N TYR A 282 -14.22 7.92 5.94
CA TYR A 282 -15.01 6.94 6.67
C TYR A 282 -14.33 6.51 7.98
N CYS A 283 -13.03 6.21 7.95
CA CYS A 283 -12.28 5.86 9.15
C CYS A 283 -12.34 6.97 10.21
N ARG A 284 -12.14 8.23 9.80
CA ARG A 284 -12.25 9.41 10.68
C ARG A 284 -13.63 9.53 11.32
N ASP A 285 -14.68 9.36 10.52
CA ASP A 285 -16.08 9.48 10.98
C ASP A 285 -16.49 8.35 11.93
N GLN A 286 -15.94 7.15 11.72
CA GLN A 286 -16.26 5.97 12.55
C GLN A 286 -15.28 5.75 13.71
N GLY A 287 -14.24 6.59 13.86
CA GLY A 287 -13.23 6.40 14.89
C GLY A 287 -12.33 5.18 14.66
N ILE A 288 -12.25 4.69 13.40
CA ILE A 288 -11.33 3.64 12.98
C ILE A 288 -9.98 4.28 12.71
N SER A 289 -8.92 3.75 13.31
CA SER A 289 -7.56 4.19 13.02
C SER A 289 -7.12 3.74 11.63
N TYR A 290 -6.17 4.45 10.99
CA TYR A 290 -5.58 4.00 9.74
C TYR A 290 -4.08 4.31 9.67
N TRP A 291 -3.36 3.59 8.86
CA TRP A 291 -1.97 3.83 8.52
C TRP A 291 -1.67 3.41 7.08
N ILE A 292 -0.54 3.87 6.53
CA ILE A 292 -0.24 3.70 5.11
C ILE A 292 0.69 2.51 4.89
N GLY A 293 0.20 1.51 4.17
CA GLY A 293 0.93 0.32 3.78
C GLY A 293 1.74 0.47 2.49
N SER A 294 2.30 -0.64 2.00
CA SER A 294 3.12 -0.73 0.79
C SER A 294 2.88 -2.07 0.08
N MET A 295 3.10 -2.07 -1.25
CA MET A 295 2.97 -3.24 -2.13
C MET A 295 4.32 -3.62 -2.77
N VAL A 296 5.45 -3.18 -2.19
CA VAL A 296 6.76 -3.27 -2.84
C VAL A 296 6.73 -2.60 -4.22
N GLU A 297 6.01 -1.50 -4.30
CA GLU A 297 5.83 -0.68 -5.49
C GLU A 297 7.09 0.13 -5.83
N SER A 298 7.14 0.65 -7.06
CA SER A 298 8.13 1.64 -7.47
C SER A 298 7.90 2.98 -6.77
N SER A 299 8.86 3.89 -6.90
CA SER A 299 8.73 5.25 -6.35
C SER A 299 7.54 6.03 -6.92
N ILE A 300 6.94 5.65 -8.05
CA ILE A 300 5.73 6.30 -8.59
C ILE A 300 4.55 6.15 -7.61
N SER A 301 4.18 4.92 -7.21
CA SER A 301 3.14 4.72 -6.20
C SER A 301 3.62 5.06 -4.79
N LYS A 302 4.90 4.82 -4.49
CA LYS A 302 5.48 5.15 -3.19
C LYS A 302 5.38 6.63 -2.85
N LEU A 303 5.53 7.54 -3.83
CA LEU A 303 5.33 8.98 -3.65
C LEU A 303 3.92 9.30 -3.13
N LEU A 304 2.89 8.66 -3.70
CA LEU A 304 1.51 8.83 -3.21
C LEU A 304 1.36 8.35 -1.77
N HIS A 305 1.94 7.19 -1.43
CA HIS A 305 1.90 6.64 -0.08
C HIS A 305 2.65 7.54 0.93
N VAL A 306 3.84 8.04 0.58
CA VAL A 306 4.60 8.99 1.42
C VAL A 306 3.79 10.26 1.68
N GLN A 307 3.14 10.79 0.65
CA GLN A 307 2.30 11.99 0.78
C GLN A 307 1.02 11.71 1.60
N LEU A 308 0.37 10.57 1.43
CA LEU A 308 -0.76 10.16 2.28
C LEU A 308 -0.36 10.01 3.75
N ALA A 309 0.82 9.43 4.03
CA ALA A 309 1.33 9.34 5.40
C ALA A 309 1.62 10.71 6.02
N ALA A 310 1.80 11.75 5.21
CA ALA A 310 2.02 13.13 5.61
C ALA A 310 0.74 13.93 5.88
N LEU A 311 -0.45 13.32 5.82
CA LEU A 311 -1.72 13.96 6.21
C LEU A 311 -1.76 14.32 7.70
N GLY A 312 -0.92 13.70 8.53
CA GLY A 312 -0.68 14.08 9.92
C GLY A 312 -1.54 13.33 10.95
N ASP A 313 -2.49 12.52 10.52
CA ASP A 313 -3.38 11.73 11.37
C ASP A 313 -3.25 10.21 11.16
N SER A 314 -2.19 9.77 10.48
CA SER A 314 -1.83 8.35 10.40
C SER A 314 -1.56 7.80 11.81
N TYR A 315 -2.20 6.70 12.18
CA TYR A 315 -2.13 6.08 13.51
C TYR A 315 -0.70 5.76 13.95
N MET A 316 0.13 5.34 13.00
CA MET A 316 1.55 5.02 13.21
C MET A 316 2.37 5.23 11.93
N ALA A 317 3.70 5.15 12.04
CA ALA A 317 4.59 5.17 10.88
C ALA A 317 4.24 4.03 9.90
N GLY A 318 4.15 4.34 8.60
CA GLY A 318 3.75 3.41 7.56
C GLY A 318 4.80 2.35 7.19
N ASP A 319 4.44 1.40 6.32
CA ASP A 319 5.36 0.42 5.72
C ASP A 319 6.17 1.05 4.57
N LEU A 320 6.65 2.27 4.79
CA LEU A 320 7.37 3.04 3.79
C LEU A 320 8.86 2.85 3.94
N SER A 321 9.56 2.73 2.83
CA SER A 321 11.00 2.43 2.81
C SER A 321 11.72 3.34 1.83
N ASP A 322 13.04 3.42 2.00
CA ASP A 322 13.92 4.04 1.01
C ASP A 322 13.68 3.43 -0.38
N SER A 323 13.81 4.25 -1.42
CA SER A 323 13.75 3.78 -2.80
C SER A 323 14.73 2.63 -3.03
N LEU A 324 15.95 2.75 -2.52
CA LEU A 324 17.01 1.78 -2.71
C LEU A 324 16.99 0.61 -1.71
N ARG A 325 15.95 0.47 -0.89
CA ARG A 325 15.84 -0.71 -0.01
C ARG A 325 15.61 -1.98 -0.81
N TYR A 326 14.67 -1.93 -1.75
CA TYR A 326 14.28 -3.10 -2.55
C TYR A 326 14.95 -3.14 -3.91
N PHE A 327 15.27 -2.00 -4.52
CA PHE A 327 15.78 -1.86 -5.87
C PHE A 327 17.20 -1.30 -5.89
N GLN A 328 17.96 -1.60 -6.96
CA GLN A 328 19.26 -0.97 -7.20
C GLN A 328 19.11 0.47 -7.69
N GLU A 329 18.08 0.72 -8.47
CA GLU A 329 17.63 2.00 -9.00
C GLU A 329 16.11 2.05 -8.90
N ASP A 330 15.54 3.25 -8.73
CA ASP A 330 14.09 3.46 -8.70
C ASP A 330 13.72 4.56 -9.71
N LEU A 331 12.45 4.78 -9.94
CA LEU A 331 11.91 5.56 -11.07
C LEU A 331 11.86 7.06 -10.83
N THR A 332 12.36 7.58 -9.71
CA THR A 332 12.34 9.02 -9.39
C THR A 332 13.71 9.58 -9.09
N ASP A 333 13.89 10.87 -9.40
CA ASP A 333 15.07 11.65 -9.02
C ASP A 333 14.63 12.94 -8.29
N PRO A 334 15.12 13.18 -7.04
CA PRO A 334 15.97 12.30 -6.23
C PRO A 334 15.23 11.07 -5.69
N TYR A 335 15.98 10.06 -5.27
CA TYR A 335 15.42 8.91 -4.56
C TYR A 335 14.84 9.32 -3.22
N LEU A 336 13.74 8.64 -2.83
CA LEU A 336 13.20 8.73 -1.48
C LEU A 336 14.14 8.03 -0.49
N ALA A 337 14.50 8.70 0.59
CA ALA A 337 15.38 8.15 1.62
C ALA A 337 15.04 8.67 3.01
N PHE A 338 15.19 7.80 4.01
CA PHE A 338 15.18 8.18 5.42
C PHE A 338 16.57 8.66 5.85
N THR A 339 16.59 9.73 6.62
CA THR A 339 17.78 10.23 7.31
C THR A 339 17.43 10.39 8.78
N GLU A 340 18.15 9.69 9.67
CA GLU A 340 17.88 9.70 11.11
C GLU A 340 16.40 9.39 11.46
N GLY A 341 15.82 8.40 10.75
CA GLY A 341 14.44 7.97 10.95
C GLY A 341 13.35 8.90 10.40
N ILE A 342 13.71 9.91 9.59
CA ILE A 342 12.79 10.89 9.00
C ILE A 342 12.98 10.95 7.49
N MET A 343 11.88 10.89 6.74
CA MET A 343 11.86 11.14 5.29
C MET A 343 11.20 12.48 5.00
N LYS A 344 11.86 13.32 4.21
CA LYS A 344 11.25 14.54 3.67
C LYS A 344 10.18 14.19 2.65
N VAL A 345 9.04 14.86 2.71
CA VAL A 345 7.91 14.64 1.81
C VAL A 345 8.07 15.51 0.57
N PRO A 346 8.15 14.91 -0.64
CA PRO A 346 8.09 15.67 -1.89
C PRO A 346 6.71 16.31 -2.06
N ARG A 347 6.69 17.66 -2.18
CA ARG A 347 5.44 18.45 -2.22
C ARG A 347 5.32 19.32 -3.48
N GLY A 348 6.08 18.99 -4.53
CA GLY A 348 6.00 19.69 -5.82
C GLY A 348 4.72 19.41 -6.58
N ILE A 349 4.62 19.97 -7.78
CA ILE A 349 3.50 19.74 -8.70
C ILE A 349 3.39 18.24 -9.05
N GLY A 350 2.17 17.76 -9.21
CA GLY A 350 1.91 16.36 -9.53
C GLY A 350 2.33 15.41 -8.42
N LEU A 351 3.24 14.49 -8.69
CA LEU A 351 3.79 13.56 -7.68
C LEU A 351 4.86 14.19 -6.78
N GLY A 352 5.28 15.44 -7.06
CA GLY A 352 6.27 16.14 -6.24
C GLY A 352 7.73 15.80 -6.54
N ALA A 353 7.99 14.85 -7.45
CA ALA A 353 9.34 14.47 -7.90
C ALA A 353 9.34 14.20 -9.41
N ALA A 354 10.51 14.33 -10.04
CA ALA A 354 10.68 13.98 -11.43
C ALA A 354 10.73 12.47 -11.63
N ILE A 355 10.18 11.98 -12.74
CA ILE A 355 10.29 10.57 -13.14
C ILE A 355 11.52 10.42 -14.02
N ASP A 356 12.39 9.45 -13.70
CA ASP A 356 13.55 9.10 -14.51
C ASP A 356 13.12 8.17 -15.65
N GLU A 357 12.83 8.76 -16.81
CA GLU A 357 12.41 8.02 -18.00
C GLU A 357 13.54 7.10 -18.55
N ALA A 358 14.81 7.38 -18.24
CA ALA A 358 15.91 6.50 -18.66
C ALA A 358 15.92 5.20 -17.87
N VAL A 359 15.66 5.26 -16.56
CA VAL A 359 15.50 4.08 -15.71
C VAL A 359 14.24 3.29 -16.10
N LEU A 360 13.14 4.01 -16.41
CA LEU A 360 11.91 3.39 -16.89
C LEU A 360 12.15 2.62 -18.21
N ASP A 361 12.82 3.21 -19.18
CA ASP A 361 13.18 2.55 -20.44
C ASP A 361 14.16 1.39 -20.24
N LYS A 362 15.11 1.48 -19.30
CA LYS A 362 16.09 0.45 -18.96
C LYS A 362 15.44 -0.86 -18.50
N TYR A 363 14.42 -0.78 -17.66
CA TYR A 363 13.75 -1.95 -17.10
C TYR A 363 12.50 -2.38 -17.88
N CYS A 364 12.17 -1.68 -18.97
CA CYS A 364 11.02 -1.97 -19.82
C CYS A 364 11.24 -3.25 -20.64
N VAL A 365 10.43 -4.29 -20.38
CA VAL A 365 10.42 -5.54 -21.14
C VAL A 365 9.31 -5.59 -22.19
N ASN A 366 8.26 -4.81 -22.02
CA ASN A 366 7.17 -4.68 -23.00
C ASN A 366 6.56 -3.28 -22.93
N ARG A 367 6.11 -2.77 -24.09
CA ARG A 367 5.52 -1.44 -24.20
C ARG A 367 4.45 -1.39 -25.29
N LYS A 368 3.32 -0.72 -24.98
CA LYS A 368 2.27 -0.44 -25.95
C LYS A 368 1.92 1.04 -25.94
N ILE A 369 1.67 1.62 -27.11
CA ILE A 369 1.44 3.06 -27.29
C ILE A 369 0.13 3.28 -28.05
N TRP A 370 -0.66 4.25 -27.61
CA TRP A 370 -1.84 4.77 -28.29
C TRP A 370 -1.66 6.27 -28.52
N THR A 371 -2.07 6.75 -29.66
CA THR A 371 -2.04 8.18 -30.05
C THR A 371 -3.38 8.58 -30.65
N ALA A 372 -3.79 9.85 -30.36
CA ALA A 372 -5.00 10.45 -30.95
C ALA A 372 -4.76 10.89 -32.42
#